data_5bf0cb333b9fd933849f043ea82ba110
#
_entry.id   5bf0cb333b9fd933849f043ea82ba110
#
_cell.length_a   1.000
_cell.length_b   1.000
_cell.length_c   1.000
_cell.angle_alpha   90.00
_cell.angle_beta   90.00
_cell.angle_gamma   90.00
#
_symmetry.space_group_name_H-M   'P 1'
#
loop_
_entity.id
_entity.type
_entity.pdbx_description
1 polymer ?
#
loop_
_entity_poly.entity_id
_entity_poly.type
_entity_poly.pdbx_seq_one_letter_code
_entity_poly.pdbx_strand_id
1 'polypeptide(L)'
;MSRQNYIFTSESVSEGHPDKVCDRISDAVLDAFLAQDPLARVACETFATTNRVVIGGEVGLSDQAKLAEYMGRVDEITRDCIRDIGYEQDKFHHATVKITNLLHEQSAHIAQGVTGEQGDEGAGDQGIMFGYASKETEVLMPAPIQYSHAILRRLAQVRKNGTEPSLGPDAKSQLSVRYEDGKPVGVTSIVLSTQHLDETMTSGDVRAVVEPYIRETLPDGWITAKTQWHVNPTGKFVIGGPDGDAGLTGRKIIVDTYGGAAPHGGGAFSGKDPTKVDRSAAYAARYLAKNIVAAGMADRCTVQLSYAIGVARPLSIYVDTHGTGQVDEALIELAIPKIMDLTPRGIRTHLDLNKPIYARTAAYGHFGREPEADGGFSWERSDLVEALKKAV
;
A
#
# COMPACT_ATOMS: atom_id res chain seq x y z
N MET A 1 9.28 20.83 -22.95
CA MET A 1 8.70 19.65 -23.62
C MET A 1 8.91 18.45 -22.70
N SER A 2 7.85 17.72 -22.35
CA SER A 2 7.99 16.48 -21.59
C SER A 2 8.69 15.42 -22.46
N ARG A 3 9.53 14.60 -21.81
CA ARG A 3 10.22 13.50 -22.48
C ARG A 3 9.21 12.48 -22.98
N GLN A 4 9.19 12.16 -24.28
CA GLN A 4 8.19 11.28 -24.88
C GLN A 4 8.66 9.82 -24.97
N ASN A 5 9.95 9.60 -25.23
CA ASN A 5 10.54 8.27 -25.39
C ASN A 5 11.55 8.02 -24.27
N TYR A 6 11.26 7.02 -23.42
CA TYR A 6 12.11 6.70 -22.27
C TYR A 6 11.82 5.28 -21.75
N ILE A 7 12.67 4.82 -20.83
CA ILE A 7 12.43 3.63 -20.03
C ILE A 7 12.22 4.10 -18.59
N PHE A 8 11.16 3.58 -17.95
CA PHE A 8 10.90 3.81 -16.53
C PHE A 8 10.77 2.48 -15.80
N THR A 9 11.32 2.41 -14.60
CA THR A 9 11.42 1.17 -13.83
C THR A 9 10.75 1.36 -12.47
N SER A 10 9.94 0.38 -12.07
CA SER A 10 9.42 0.27 -10.71
C SER A 10 9.58 -1.15 -10.20
N GLU A 11 9.58 -1.28 -8.88
CA GLU A 11 9.66 -2.57 -8.21
C GLU A 11 8.50 -2.77 -7.24
N SER A 12 8.20 -4.02 -6.96
CA SER A 12 7.28 -4.47 -5.92
C SER A 12 7.89 -5.58 -5.09
N VAL A 13 7.37 -5.79 -3.90
CA VAL A 13 7.73 -6.90 -3.03
C VAL A 13 6.49 -7.64 -2.54
N SER A 14 6.62 -8.95 -2.30
CA SER A 14 5.51 -9.81 -1.87
C SER A 14 5.15 -9.60 -0.39
N GLU A 15 4.03 -10.19 0.02
CA GLU A 15 3.60 -10.22 1.43
C GLU A 15 4.61 -10.85 2.38
N GLY A 16 5.48 -11.74 1.86
CA GLY A 16 6.53 -12.42 2.62
C GLY A 16 7.86 -11.66 2.69
N HIS A 17 8.03 -10.56 1.96
CA HIS A 17 9.20 -9.70 2.14
C HIS A 17 9.30 -9.21 3.59
N PRO A 18 10.50 -9.16 4.23
CA PRO A 18 10.65 -8.82 5.64
C PRO A 18 9.88 -7.56 6.08
N ASP A 19 10.01 -6.46 5.33
CA ASP A 19 9.29 -5.22 5.64
C ASP A 19 7.76 -5.39 5.48
N LYS A 20 7.32 -6.18 4.49
CA LYS A 20 5.88 -6.43 4.29
C LYS A 20 5.28 -7.39 5.30
N VAL A 21 6.05 -8.34 5.82
CA VAL A 21 5.65 -9.12 7.01
C VAL A 21 5.34 -8.17 8.17
N CYS A 22 6.19 -7.16 8.41
CA CYS A 22 5.97 -6.17 9.45
C CYS A 22 4.72 -5.31 9.19
N ASP A 23 4.54 -4.82 7.97
CA ASP A 23 3.35 -4.07 7.56
C ASP A 23 2.06 -4.90 7.75
N ARG A 24 2.09 -6.18 7.34
CA ARG A 24 0.97 -7.12 7.49
C ARG A 24 0.60 -7.35 8.96
N ILE A 25 1.60 -7.54 9.83
CA ILE A 25 1.38 -7.72 11.28
C ILE A 25 0.79 -6.45 11.88
N SER A 26 1.36 -5.29 11.58
CA SER A 26 0.89 -4.00 12.10
C SER A 26 -0.55 -3.69 11.69
N ASP A 27 -0.94 -3.98 10.44
CA ASP A 27 -2.31 -3.80 9.97
C ASP A 27 -3.26 -4.92 10.48
N ALA A 28 -2.78 -6.13 10.74
CA ALA A 28 -3.59 -7.16 11.39
C ALA A 28 -3.94 -6.80 12.85
N VAL A 29 -2.99 -6.19 13.57
CA VAL A 29 -3.26 -5.63 14.90
C VAL A 29 -4.28 -4.49 14.79
N LEU A 30 -4.10 -3.54 13.88
CA LEU A 30 -5.04 -2.45 13.64
C LEU A 30 -6.45 -2.98 13.39
N ASP A 31 -6.62 -3.94 12.47
CA ASP A 31 -7.93 -4.50 12.13
C ASP A 31 -8.59 -5.20 13.31
N ALA A 32 -7.80 -5.90 14.15
CA ALA A 32 -8.33 -6.55 15.34
C ALA A 32 -8.93 -5.54 16.35
N PHE A 33 -8.29 -4.37 16.51
CA PHE A 33 -8.78 -3.30 17.38
C PHE A 33 -9.99 -2.57 16.76
N LEU A 34 -9.96 -2.25 15.47
CA LEU A 34 -11.09 -1.63 14.76
C LEU A 34 -12.34 -2.51 14.72
N ALA A 35 -12.17 -3.82 14.71
CA ALA A 35 -13.29 -4.76 14.79
C ALA A 35 -14.01 -4.69 16.15
N GLN A 36 -13.37 -4.22 17.21
CA GLN A 36 -13.96 -4.04 18.53
C GLN A 36 -14.55 -2.63 18.74
N ASP A 37 -13.88 -1.65 18.16
CA ASP A 37 -14.28 -0.25 18.26
C ASP A 37 -13.92 0.48 16.97
N PRO A 38 -14.91 0.92 16.16
CA PRO A 38 -14.65 1.70 14.95
C PRO A 38 -13.89 3.01 15.20
N LEU A 39 -13.82 3.45 16.47
CA LEU A 39 -13.06 4.63 16.90
C LEU A 39 -11.74 4.28 17.59
N ALA A 40 -11.29 3.03 17.50
CA ALA A 40 -10.02 2.59 18.05
C ALA A 40 -8.88 3.50 17.59
N ARG A 41 -7.97 3.79 18.52
CA ARG A 41 -6.72 4.52 18.24
C ARG A 41 -5.59 3.52 18.20
N VAL A 42 -4.87 3.47 17.10
CA VAL A 42 -3.76 2.52 16.90
C VAL A 42 -2.62 3.22 16.17
N ALA A 43 -1.44 3.09 16.75
CA ALA A 43 -0.17 3.38 16.12
C ALA A 43 0.74 2.20 16.45
N CYS A 44 0.80 1.21 15.57
CA CYS A 44 1.47 -0.06 15.78
C CYS A 44 2.61 -0.22 14.79
N GLU A 45 3.82 -0.38 15.29
CA GLU A 45 5.02 -0.64 14.51
C GLU A 45 5.57 -2.02 14.85
N THR A 46 6.07 -2.71 13.85
CA THR A 46 6.63 -4.06 13.97
C THR A 46 8.05 -4.08 13.43
N PHE A 47 8.93 -4.73 14.16
CA PHE A 47 10.26 -5.14 13.73
C PHE A 47 10.34 -6.66 13.71
N ALA A 48 10.83 -7.25 12.62
CA ALA A 48 11.01 -8.69 12.49
C ALA A 48 12.42 -9.03 12.04
N THR A 49 13.00 -10.08 12.60
CA THR A 49 14.31 -10.63 12.24
C THR A 49 14.33 -12.13 12.56
N THR A 50 15.47 -12.80 12.38
CA THR A 50 15.65 -14.23 12.65
C THR A 50 15.01 -14.63 13.98
N ASN A 51 14.00 -15.49 13.90
CA ASN A 51 13.26 -16.07 15.04
C ASN A 51 12.73 -15.04 16.07
N ARG A 52 12.46 -13.80 15.65
CA ARG A 52 11.96 -12.76 16.55
C ARG A 52 11.06 -11.74 15.83
N VAL A 53 9.97 -11.36 16.52
CA VAL A 53 9.11 -10.24 16.18
C VAL A 53 8.99 -9.35 17.43
N VAL A 54 9.17 -8.04 17.27
CA VAL A 54 8.93 -7.03 18.30
C VAL A 54 7.84 -6.10 17.78
N ILE A 55 6.81 -5.90 18.59
CA ILE A 55 5.67 -5.03 18.27
C ILE A 55 5.64 -3.94 19.32
N GLY A 56 5.61 -2.69 18.89
CA GLY A 56 5.60 -1.53 19.79
C GLY A 56 4.65 -0.46 19.29
N GLY A 57 4.37 0.51 20.14
CA GLY A 57 3.49 1.63 19.82
C GLY A 57 2.35 1.78 20.81
N GLU A 58 1.29 2.45 20.38
CA GLU A 58 0.18 2.87 21.23
C GLU A 58 -1.15 2.37 20.69
N VAL A 59 -2.04 1.93 21.59
CA VAL A 59 -3.38 1.48 21.27
C VAL A 59 -4.39 2.04 22.27
N GLY A 60 -5.63 2.24 21.83
CA GLY A 60 -6.71 2.70 22.70
C GLY A 60 -8.07 2.22 22.18
N LEU A 61 -8.92 1.77 23.11
CA LEU A 61 -10.33 1.48 22.89
C LEU A 61 -11.16 2.27 23.92
N SER A 62 -12.41 2.52 23.58
CA SER A 62 -13.35 3.14 24.52
C SER A 62 -13.68 2.22 25.69
N ASP A 63 -13.63 0.90 25.50
CA ASP A 63 -13.84 -0.13 26.52
C ASP A 63 -12.50 -0.69 27.03
N GLN A 64 -12.17 -0.36 28.30
CA GLN A 64 -10.91 -0.76 28.93
C GLN A 64 -10.79 -2.28 29.15
N ALA A 65 -11.89 -2.98 29.38
CA ALA A 65 -11.87 -4.43 29.54
C ALA A 65 -11.51 -5.11 28.20
N LYS A 66 -12.06 -4.64 27.11
CA LYS A 66 -11.70 -5.08 25.77
C LYS A 66 -10.27 -4.70 25.40
N LEU A 67 -9.79 -3.52 25.80
CA LEU A 67 -8.41 -3.11 25.58
C LEU A 67 -7.44 -4.13 26.18
N ALA A 68 -7.63 -4.48 27.48
CA ALA A 68 -6.80 -5.47 28.16
C ALA A 68 -6.87 -6.87 27.50
N GLU A 69 -8.07 -7.31 27.08
CA GLU A 69 -8.28 -8.56 26.37
C GLU A 69 -7.48 -8.59 25.07
N TYR A 70 -7.63 -7.57 24.21
CA TYR A 70 -7.00 -7.55 22.87
C TYR A 70 -5.50 -7.31 22.95
N MET A 71 -5.02 -6.58 23.93
CA MET A 71 -3.59 -6.50 24.25
C MET A 71 -2.98 -7.87 24.54
N GLY A 72 -3.72 -8.74 25.22
CA GLY A 72 -3.32 -10.13 25.50
C GLY A 72 -3.35 -11.03 24.26
N ARG A 73 -4.09 -10.67 23.21
CA ARG A 73 -4.22 -11.45 21.96
C ARG A 73 -3.23 -11.08 20.86
N VAL A 74 -2.39 -10.07 21.06
CA VAL A 74 -1.44 -9.60 20.03
C VAL A 74 -0.48 -10.72 19.59
N ASP A 75 -0.06 -11.61 20.47
CA ASP A 75 0.76 -12.81 20.11
C ASP A 75 0.00 -13.73 19.15
N GLU A 76 -1.26 -14.07 19.44
CA GLU A 76 -2.12 -14.88 18.58
C GLU A 76 -2.33 -14.23 17.20
N ILE A 77 -2.70 -12.95 17.17
CA ILE A 77 -2.90 -12.17 15.94
C ILE A 77 -1.65 -12.20 15.06
N THR A 78 -0.49 -12.02 15.68
CA THR A 78 0.80 -12.03 14.99
C THR A 78 1.10 -13.40 14.38
N ARG A 79 0.88 -14.49 15.13
CA ARG A 79 1.08 -15.87 14.65
C ARG A 79 0.16 -16.21 13.51
N ASP A 80 -1.11 -15.81 13.59
CA ASP A 80 -2.09 -16.02 12.54
C ASP A 80 -1.72 -15.29 11.26
N CYS A 81 -1.23 -14.06 11.37
CA CYS A 81 -0.71 -13.30 10.23
C CYS A 81 0.50 -14.00 9.58
N ILE A 82 1.48 -14.45 10.37
CA ILE A 82 2.67 -15.17 9.85
C ILE A 82 2.26 -16.50 9.20
N ARG A 83 1.27 -17.21 9.75
CA ARG A 83 0.70 -18.43 9.18
C ARG A 83 0.02 -18.16 7.83
N ASP A 84 -0.80 -17.10 7.74
CA ASP A 84 -1.45 -16.71 6.48
C ASP A 84 -0.44 -16.33 5.39
N ILE A 85 0.65 -15.67 5.74
CA ILE A 85 1.76 -15.40 4.82
C ILE A 85 2.41 -16.71 4.34
N GLY A 86 2.45 -17.75 5.18
CA GLY A 86 2.96 -19.07 4.84
C GLY A 86 4.39 -19.34 5.29
N TYR A 87 4.85 -18.72 6.39
CA TYR A 87 6.18 -18.99 6.95
C TYR A 87 6.18 -20.20 7.89
N GLU A 88 6.87 -21.25 7.45
CA GLU A 88 7.12 -22.51 8.17
C GLU A 88 8.62 -22.92 8.11
N GLN A 89 9.53 -21.96 7.93
CA GLN A 89 10.96 -22.25 7.89
C GLN A 89 11.59 -22.27 9.30
N ASP A 90 12.70 -22.99 9.46
CA ASP A 90 13.32 -23.32 10.76
C ASP A 90 13.49 -22.10 11.69
N LYS A 91 14.00 -20.99 11.18
CA LYS A 91 14.27 -19.79 11.96
C LYS A 91 13.26 -18.66 11.78
N PHE A 92 12.14 -18.91 11.12
CA PHE A 92 10.98 -18.03 11.08
C PHE A 92 9.71 -18.82 10.80
N HIS A 93 9.03 -19.25 11.88
CA HIS A 93 7.87 -20.13 11.82
C HIS A 93 6.76 -19.58 12.73
N HIS A 94 5.52 -19.55 12.23
CA HIS A 94 4.38 -19.01 12.95
C HIS A 94 4.19 -19.59 14.37
N ALA A 95 4.50 -20.88 14.58
CA ALA A 95 4.31 -21.54 15.88
C ALA A 95 5.45 -21.29 16.88
N THR A 96 6.68 -21.02 16.40
CA THR A 96 7.88 -21.02 17.25
C THR A 96 8.59 -19.68 17.36
N VAL A 97 8.28 -18.72 16.48
CA VAL A 97 8.86 -17.37 16.52
C VAL A 97 8.61 -16.71 17.89
N LYS A 98 9.63 -16.05 18.42
CA LYS A 98 9.54 -15.32 19.69
C LYS A 98 8.93 -13.95 19.45
N ILE A 99 7.77 -13.70 20.06
CA ILE A 99 7.07 -12.42 19.96
C ILE A 99 7.26 -11.62 21.23
N THR A 100 7.62 -10.35 21.10
CA THR A 100 7.74 -9.39 22.19
C THR A 100 6.74 -8.28 21.96
N ASN A 101 5.69 -8.24 22.76
CA ASN A 101 4.68 -7.18 22.72
C ASN A 101 5.06 -6.06 23.68
N LEU A 102 5.31 -4.87 23.12
CA LEU A 102 5.63 -3.63 23.83
C LEU A 102 4.56 -2.55 23.60
N LEU A 103 3.40 -2.94 23.05
CA LEU A 103 2.28 -2.02 22.92
C LEU A 103 1.83 -1.56 24.32
N HIS A 104 1.45 -0.28 24.40
CA HIS A 104 0.92 0.30 25.62
C HIS A 104 -0.30 1.16 25.33
N GLU A 105 -1.05 1.50 26.36
CA GLU A 105 -2.22 2.35 26.23
C GLU A 105 -1.83 3.78 25.83
N GLN A 106 -2.57 4.36 24.89
CA GLN A 106 -2.37 5.75 24.48
C GLN A 106 -2.64 6.71 25.64
N SER A 107 -1.71 7.64 25.91
CA SER A 107 -1.87 8.62 26.96
C SER A 107 -3.06 9.56 26.71
N ALA A 108 -3.83 9.86 27.79
CA ALA A 108 -5.00 10.75 27.75
C ALA A 108 -4.67 12.17 27.22
N HIS A 109 -3.41 12.62 27.32
CA HIS A 109 -2.98 13.95 26.88
C HIS A 109 -2.91 14.06 25.34
N ILE A 110 -2.62 12.99 24.63
CA ILE A 110 -2.60 12.98 23.16
C ILE A 110 -4.02 13.03 22.62
N ALA A 111 -4.98 12.38 23.31
CA ALA A 111 -6.40 12.41 22.93
C ALA A 111 -7.02 13.81 23.03
N GLN A 112 -6.57 14.65 24.00
CA GLN A 112 -7.08 16.02 24.18
C GLN A 112 -6.64 16.99 23.07
N GLY A 113 -5.47 16.81 22.49
CA GLY A 113 -4.92 17.69 21.43
C GLY A 113 -5.67 17.58 20.09
N VAL A 114 -6.46 16.51 19.90
CA VAL A 114 -7.17 16.21 18.65
C VAL A 114 -8.66 16.63 18.69
N THR A 115 -9.25 16.76 19.88
CA THR A 115 -10.62 17.26 20.07
C THR A 115 -10.59 18.79 20.17
N GLY A 116 -10.82 19.49 19.04
CA GLY A 116 -10.95 20.96 19.02
C GLY A 116 -12.15 21.43 19.84
N GLU A 117 -12.04 22.62 20.44
CA GLU A 117 -13.06 23.28 21.28
C GLU A 117 -14.44 23.46 20.61
N GLN A 118 -14.54 23.29 19.28
CA GLN A 118 -15.76 23.48 18.48
C GLN A 118 -16.28 22.19 17.81
N GLY A 119 -15.79 21.00 18.23
CA GLY A 119 -16.26 19.72 17.68
C GLY A 119 -15.62 19.32 16.34
N ASP A 120 -14.76 20.14 15.74
CA ASP A 120 -13.95 19.78 14.59
C ASP A 120 -12.67 19.07 15.05
N GLU A 121 -12.47 17.84 14.57
CA GLU A 121 -11.27 17.04 14.84
C GLU A 121 -10.11 17.60 14.00
N GLY A 122 -9.10 18.16 14.66
CA GLY A 122 -7.87 18.61 14.03
C GLY A 122 -6.99 17.46 13.57
N ALA A 123 -6.10 17.70 12.62
CA ALA A 123 -5.08 16.73 12.23
C ALA A 123 -4.18 16.39 13.41
N GLY A 124 -3.93 15.09 13.63
CA GLY A 124 -3.09 14.61 14.73
C GLY A 124 -1.61 14.89 14.54
N ASP A 125 -1.19 15.28 13.34
CA ASP A 125 0.18 15.65 13.00
C ASP A 125 0.20 16.63 11.82
N GLN A 126 1.35 17.26 11.60
CA GLN A 126 1.66 17.97 10.37
C GLN A 126 2.07 16.98 9.27
N GLY A 127 1.85 17.31 8.01
CA GLY A 127 2.34 16.50 6.91
C GLY A 127 1.90 16.97 5.54
N ILE A 128 2.53 16.39 4.51
CA ILE A 128 2.15 16.52 3.11
C ILE A 128 1.84 15.15 2.54
N MET A 129 0.73 15.01 1.83
CA MET A 129 0.29 13.76 1.24
C MET A 129 0.05 13.94 -0.24
N PHE A 130 0.42 12.94 -1.02
CA PHE A 130 0.28 12.98 -2.48
C PHE A 130 -0.66 11.89 -2.97
N GLY A 131 -1.52 12.27 -3.90
CA GLY A 131 -2.29 11.37 -4.74
C GLY A 131 -1.83 11.48 -6.19
N TYR A 132 -1.87 10.37 -6.92
CA TYR A 132 -1.54 10.35 -8.33
C TYR A 132 -2.47 9.42 -9.11
N ALA A 133 -2.75 9.77 -10.36
CA ALA A 133 -3.43 8.92 -11.31
C ALA A 133 -2.91 9.18 -12.73
N SER A 134 -2.90 8.15 -13.59
CA SER A 134 -2.54 8.26 -15.00
C SER A 134 -3.33 7.26 -15.84
N LYS A 135 -3.62 7.59 -17.09
CA LYS A 135 -4.29 6.70 -18.06
C LYS A 135 -3.38 5.59 -18.62
N GLU A 136 -2.38 5.15 -17.86
CA GLU A 136 -1.45 4.12 -18.31
C GLU A 136 -2.00 2.71 -18.17
N THR A 137 -2.92 2.50 -17.23
CA THR A 137 -3.62 1.23 -16.97
C THR A 137 -5.10 1.48 -16.73
N GLU A 138 -5.92 0.46 -16.80
CA GLU A 138 -7.38 0.54 -16.56
C GLU A 138 -7.72 1.04 -15.16
N VAL A 139 -6.89 0.69 -14.17
CA VAL A 139 -7.04 1.15 -12.78
C VAL A 139 -6.46 2.54 -12.53
N LEU A 140 -6.01 3.24 -13.58
CA LEU A 140 -5.43 4.57 -13.55
C LEU A 140 -4.17 4.66 -12.66
N MET A 141 -3.29 3.66 -12.78
CA MET A 141 -1.99 3.59 -12.11
C MET A 141 -0.84 3.59 -13.11
N PRO A 142 0.38 4.00 -12.68
CA PRO A 142 1.58 3.82 -13.50
C PRO A 142 1.83 2.34 -13.83
N ALA A 143 2.06 2.05 -15.09
CA ALA A 143 2.18 0.67 -15.58
C ALA A 143 3.30 -0.13 -14.91
N PRO A 144 4.52 0.39 -14.68
CA PRO A 144 5.61 -0.40 -14.10
C PRO A 144 5.29 -0.93 -12.70
N ILE A 145 4.75 -0.09 -11.80
CA ILE A 145 4.40 -0.53 -10.45
C ILE A 145 3.17 -1.43 -10.44
N GLN A 146 2.14 -1.11 -11.24
CA GLN A 146 0.90 -1.89 -11.29
C GLN A 146 1.17 -3.33 -11.74
N TYR A 147 1.95 -3.51 -12.80
CA TYR A 147 2.29 -4.86 -13.28
C TYR A 147 3.30 -5.58 -12.38
N SER A 148 4.22 -4.86 -11.71
CA SER A 148 5.09 -5.46 -10.70
C SER A 148 4.28 -6.03 -9.54
N HIS A 149 3.25 -5.33 -9.06
CA HIS A 149 2.30 -5.84 -8.06
C HIS A 149 1.50 -7.04 -8.58
N ALA A 150 0.98 -6.94 -9.80
CA ALA A 150 0.16 -7.99 -10.39
C ALA A 150 0.91 -9.31 -10.53
N ILE A 151 2.17 -9.29 -10.96
CA ILE A 151 3.03 -10.48 -11.03
C ILE A 151 3.15 -11.15 -9.65
N LEU A 152 3.53 -10.40 -8.62
CA LEU A 152 3.73 -10.96 -7.29
C LEU A 152 2.42 -11.46 -6.66
N ARG A 153 1.33 -10.76 -6.88
CA ARG A 153 0.00 -11.19 -6.44
C ARG A 153 -0.40 -12.50 -7.12
N ARG A 154 -0.12 -12.65 -8.41
CA ARG A 154 -0.39 -13.90 -9.14
C ARG A 154 0.46 -15.06 -8.62
N LEU A 155 1.75 -14.84 -8.38
CA LEU A 155 2.63 -15.85 -7.79
C LEU A 155 2.19 -16.25 -6.37
N ALA A 156 1.74 -15.29 -5.55
CA ALA A 156 1.19 -15.60 -4.23
C ALA A 156 -0.10 -16.43 -4.32
N GLN A 157 -0.97 -16.17 -5.29
CA GLN A 157 -2.19 -16.97 -5.52
C GLN A 157 -1.87 -18.43 -5.85
N VAL A 158 -0.95 -18.67 -6.81
CA VAL A 158 -0.61 -20.05 -7.23
C VAL A 158 0.17 -20.80 -6.14
N ARG A 159 0.93 -20.10 -5.32
CA ARG A 159 1.57 -20.65 -4.12
C ARG A 159 0.53 -21.07 -3.08
N LYS A 160 -0.36 -20.13 -2.67
CA LYS A 160 -1.34 -20.36 -1.61
C LYS A 160 -2.40 -21.40 -1.97
N ASN A 161 -2.79 -21.53 -3.23
CA ASN A 161 -3.74 -22.54 -3.67
C ASN A 161 -3.10 -23.92 -3.97
N GLY A 162 -1.78 -24.04 -3.79
CA GLY A 162 -1.04 -25.30 -3.98
C GLY A 162 -0.74 -25.67 -5.43
N THR A 163 -1.00 -24.78 -6.41
CA THR A 163 -0.63 -25.02 -7.82
C THR A 163 0.89 -25.06 -7.98
N GLU A 164 1.59 -24.15 -7.29
CA GLU A 164 3.06 -24.05 -7.30
C GLU A 164 3.61 -24.15 -5.86
N PRO A 165 3.63 -25.35 -5.29
CA PRO A 165 4.05 -25.57 -3.90
C PRO A 165 5.57 -25.40 -3.70
N SER A 166 6.34 -25.33 -4.78
CA SER A 166 7.79 -25.08 -4.73
C SER A 166 8.17 -23.63 -4.43
N LEU A 167 7.22 -22.68 -4.54
CA LEU A 167 7.47 -21.26 -4.27
C LEU A 167 7.35 -20.96 -2.77
N GLY A 168 8.27 -20.14 -2.25
CA GLY A 168 8.18 -19.57 -0.90
C GLY A 168 7.48 -18.20 -0.89
N PRO A 169 7.21 -17.65 0.31
CA PRO A 169 6.44 -16.41 0.45
C PRO A 169 7.21 -15.14 0.08
N ASP A 170 8.55 -15.12 0.13
CA ASP A 170 9.36 -13.93 -0.16
C ASP A 170 9.67 -13.80 -1.65
N ALA A 171 9.33 -12.66 -2.22
CA ALA A 171 9.66 -12.36 -3.60
C ALA A 171 9.74 -10.85 -3.87
N LYS A 172 10.53 -10.48 -4.89
CA LYS A 172 10.65 -9.12 -5.43
C LYS A 172 10.49 -9.17 -6.94
N SER A 173 9.73 -8.24 -7.50
CA SER A 173 9.54 -8.05 -8.95
C SER A 173 9.93 -6.64 -9.33
N GLN A 174 10.69 -6.48 -10.43
CA GLN A 174 11.02 -5.18 -10.99
C GLN A 174 10.80 -5.21 -12.50
N LEU A 175 10.09 -4.22 -13.00
CA LEU A 175 9.80 -4.07 -14.42
C LEU A 175 10.38 -2.77 -14.98
N SER A 176 11.14 -2.88 -16.06
CA SER A 176 11.56 -1.74 -16.87
C SER A 176 10.65 -1.65 -18.10
N VAL A 177 9.80 -0.64 -18.13
CA VAL A 177 8.81 -0.42 -19.18
C VAL A 177 9.29 0.66 -20.14
N ARG A 178 9.19 0.37 -21.42
CA ARG A 178 9.50 1.31 -22.50
C ARG A 178 8.26 2.13 -22.84
N TYR A 179 8.46 3.45 -22.93
CA TYR A 179 7.47 4.43 -23.30
C TYR A 179 7.76 5.01 -24.68
N GLU A 180 6.75 5.12 -25.52
CA GLU A 180 6.76 5.82 -26.80
C GLU A 180 5.59 6.82 -26.81
N ASP A 181 5.89 8.06 -27.18
CA ASP A 181 4.93 9.18 -27.13
C ASP A 181 4.20 9.30 -25.78
N GLY A 182 4.96 9.03 -24.70
CA GLY A 182 4.46 9.09 -23.31
C GLY A 182 3.55 7.94 -22.90
N LYS A 183 3.38 6.91 -23.74
CA LYS A 183 2.55 5.73 -23.46
C LYS A 183 3.42 4.49 -23.23
N PRO A 184 3.07 3.62 -22.26
CA PRO A 184 3.79 2.37 -22.05
C PRO A 184 3.47 1.39 -23.23
N VAL A 185 4.52 0.80 -23.81
CA VAL A 185 4.37 -0.03 -25.03
C VAL A 185 5.04 -1.41 -24.93
N GLY A 186 5.77 -1.69 -23.86
CA GLY A 186 6.41 -3.00 -23.69
C GLY A 186 7.45 -3.02 -22.59
N VAL A 187 7.91 -4.20 -22.21
CA VAL A 187 8.94 -4.40 -21.20
C VAL A 187 10.29 -4.67 -21.81
N THR A 188 11.31 -3.95 -21.34
CA THR A 188 12.71 -4.14 -21.76
C THR A 188 13.43 -5.12 -20.86
N SER A 189 13.11 -5.13 -19.55
CA SER A 189 13.65 -6.11 -18.61
C SER A 189 12.65 -6.49 -17.52
N ILE A 190 12.75 -7.75 -17.09
CA ILE A 190 11.99 -8.35 -15.99
C ILE A 190 13.01 -8.91 -15.02
N VAL A 191 13.01 -8.38 -13.79
CA VAL A 191 13.80 -8.94 -12.68
C VAL A 191 12.82 -9.57 -11.70
N LEU A 192 13.01 -10.83 -11.37
CA LEU A 192 12.27 -11.54 -10.34
C LEU A 192 13.25 -12.26 -9.42
N SER A 193 13.20 -11.93 -8.13
CA SER A 193 13.83 -12.74 -7.09
C SER A 193 12.71 -13.36 -6.27
N THR A 194 12.61 -14.69 -6.28
CA THR A 194 11.55 -15.41 -5.57
C THR A 194 12.12 -16.57 -4.78
N GLN A 195 11.68 -16.69 -3.54
CA GLN A 195 12.03 -17.79 -2.68
C GLN A 195 11.48 -19.10 -3.25
N HIS A 196 12.28 -20.15 -3.21
CA HIS A 196 11.90 -21.52 -3.56
C HIS A 196 12.26 -22.48 -2.44
N LEU A 197 11.44 -23.53 -2.24
CA LEU A 197 11.57 -24.44 -1.09
C LEU A 197 12.46 -25.67 -1.41
N ASP A 198 12.70 -25.97 -2.69
CA ASP A 198 13.57 -27.05 -3.13
C ASP A 198 14.97 -26.49 -3.40
N GLU A 199 15.94 -26.91 -2.57
CA GLU A 199 17.35 -26.48 -2.68
C GLU A 199 18.04 -26.93 -3.96
N THR A 200 17.48 -27.87 -4.71
CA THR A 200 18.06 -28.39 -5.96
C THR A 200 17.69 -27.54 -7.18
N MET A 201 16.68 -26.67 -7.09
CA MET A 201 16.26 -25.81 -8.19
C MET A 201 17.34 -24.81 -8.58
N THR A 202 17.60 -24.76 -9.87
CA THR A 202 18.45 -23.71 -10.50
C THR A 202 17.61 -22.49 -10.86
N SER A 203 18.28 -21.35 -11.18
CA SER A 203 17.58 -20.16 -11.71
C SER A 203 16.78 -20.47 -12.98
N GLY A 204 17.22 -21.44 -13.79
CA GLY A 204 16.51 -21.90 -14.98
C GLY A 204 15.22 -22.63 -14.63
N ASP A 205 15.24 -23.49 -13.61
CA ASP A 205 14.06 -24.19 -13.13
C ASP A 205 13.03 -23.22 -12.53
N VAL A 206 13.48 -22.30 -11.69
CA VAL A 206 12.63 -21.25 -11.14
C VAL A 206 12.00 -20.43 -12.26
N ARG A 207 12.79 -20.05 -13.27
CA ARG A 207 12.26 -19.33 -14.43
C ARG A 207 11.18 -20.12 -15.17
N ALA A 208 11.39 -21.41 -15.39
CA ALA A 208 10.41 -22.26 -16.07
C ALA A 208 9.06 -22.30 -15.32
N VAL A 209 9.11 -22.28 -13.97
CA VAL A 209 7.91 -22.23 -13.12
C VAL A 209 7.19 -20.89 -13.23
N VAL A 210 7.92 -19.74 -13.14
CA VAL A 210 7.28 -18.42 -12.99
C VAL A 210 6.95 -17.73 -14.31
N GLU A 211 7.66 -18.04 -15.40
CA GLU A 211 7.50 -17.36 -16.69
C GLU A 211 6.06 -17.43 -17.26
N PRO A 212 5.34 -18.57 -17.20
CA PRO A 212 3.94 -18.63 -17.67
C PRO A 212 3.04 -17.60 -16.96
N TYR A 213 3.15 -17.47 -15.64
CA TYR A 213 2.36 -16.53 -14.83
C TYR A 213 2.70 -15.06 -15.08
N ILE A 214 3.98 -14.77 -15.36
CA ILE A 214 4.40 -13.42 -15.74
C ILE A 214 3.83 -13.06 -17.11
N ARG A 215 3.84 -13.99 -18.06
CA ARG A 215 3.31 -13.78 -19.42
C ARG A 215 1.80 -13.56 -19.42
N GLU A 216 1.03 -14.29 -18.60
CA GLU A 216 -0.42 -14.09 -18.49
C GLU A 216 -0.80 -12.78 -17.77
N THR A 217 0.14 -12.19 -16.99
CA THR A 217 -0.12 -10.96 -16.23
C THR A 217 0.14 -9.69 -17.05
N LEU A 218 1.09 -9.75 -17.99
CA LEU A 218 1.46 -8.59 -18.82
C LEU A 218 0.63 -8.52 -20.08
N PRO A 219 0.37 -7.31 -20.60
CA PRO A 219 -0.36 -7.16 -21.86
C PRO A 219 0.29 -7.90 -23.02
N ASP A 220 -0.54 -8.40 -23.93
CA ASP A 220 -0.10 -9.09 -25.15
C ASP A 220 0.90 -8.25 -25.96
N GLY A 221 1.97 -8.88 -26.39
CA GLY A 221 3.02 -8.22 -27.18
C GLY A 221 4.04 -7.40 -26.38
N TRP A 222 3.86 -7.20 -25.06
CA TRP A 222 4.83 -6.46 -24.25
C TRP A 222 6.13 -7.22 -24.02
N ILE A 223 6.06 -8.55 -23.92
CA ILE A 223 7.23 -9.42 -23.85
C ILE A 223 7.64 -9.82 -25.27
N THR A 224 8.87 -9.53 -25.64
CA THR A 224 9.43 -9.85 -26.96
C THR A 224 10.69 -10.69 -26.83
N ALA A 225 11.25 -11.15 -27.95
CA ALA A 225 12.53 -11.85 -27.96
C ALA A 225 13.71 -10.96 -27.45
N LYS A 226 13.53 -9.65 -27.39
CA LYS A 226 14.53 -8.68 -26.88
C LYS A 226 14.40 -8.41 -25.38
N THR A 227 13.31 -8.86 -24.74
CA THR A 227 13.10 -8.66 -23.31
C THR A 227 14.14 -9.43 -22.51
N GLN A 228 14.85 -8.74 -21.64
CA GLN A 228 15.87 -9.34 -20.77
C GLN A 228 15.19 -9.93 -19.51
N TRP A 229 15.61 -11.14 -19.16
CA TRP A 229 15.08 -11.85 -18.00
C TRP A 229 16.19 -12.07 -16.97
N HIS A 230 15.91 -11.69 -15.72
CA HIS A 230 16.78 -11.89 -14.56
C HIS A 230 15.97 -12.57 -13.46
N VAL A 231 15.89 -13.90 -13.49
CA VAL A 231 15.18 -14.70 -12.46
C VAL A 231 16.21 -15.33 -11.54
N ASN A 232 16.14 -15.01 -10.24
CA ASN A 232 17.10 -15.42 -9.22
C ASN A 232 18.55 -15.33 -9.72
N PRO A 233 19.02 -14.14 -10.15
CA PRO A 233 20.32 -14.01 -10.83
C PRO A 233 21.52 -14.38 -9.95
N THR A 234 21.36 -14.38 -8.63
CA THR A 234 22.38 -14.82 -7.66
C THR A 234 22.34 -16.32 -7.37
N GLY A 235 21.44 -17.07 -8.00
CA GLY A 235 21.26 -18.51 -7.79
C GLY A 235 20.18 -18.83 -6.75
N LYS A 236 20.53 -19.62 -5.73
CA LYS A 236 19.60 -20.12 -4.73
C LYS A 236 18.99 -19.00 -3.87
N PHE A 237 17.67 -19.09 -3.67
CA PHE A 237 16.94 -18.23 -2.74
C PHE A 237 15.99 -19.11 -1.88
N VAL A 238 16.57 -19.88 -0.97
CA VAL A 238 15.83 -20.85 -0.11
C VAL A 238 15.45 -20.20 1.23
N ILE A 239 16.35 -19.44 1.84
CA ILE A 239 16.08 -18.71 3.07
C ILE A 239 15.54 -17.33 2.69
N GLY A 240 14.30 -17.03 3.05
CA GLY A 240 13.64 -15.77 2.78
C GLY A 240 13.00 -15.15 4.03
N GLY A 241 12.42 -13.96 3.82
CA GLY A 241 11.74 -13.23 4.88
C GLY A 241 12.65 -12.79 6.01
N PRO A 242 12.08 -12.62 7.23
CA PRO A 242 12.83 -12.09 8.38
C PRO A 242 14.01 -12.94 8.84
N ASP A 243 14.13 -14.19 8.39
CA ASP A 243 15.35 -14.98 8.63
C ASP A 243 16.50 -14.57 7.72
N GLY A 244 16.20 -14.15 6.51
CA GLY A 244 17.22 -13.70 5.54
C GLY A 244 17.66 -12.26 5.76
N ASP A 245 16.74 -11.37 6.09
CA ASP A 245 16.98 -9.94 6.34
C ASP A 245 15.95 -9.37 7.31
N ALA A 246 16.32 -8.34 8.07
CA ALA A 246 15.41 -7.70 9.01
C ALA A 246 14.37 -6.83 8.30
N GLY A 247 13.13 -6.83 8.83
CA GLY A 247 12.04 -5.99 8.37
C GLY A 247 11.57 -4.99 9.43
N LEU A 248 10.97 -3.91 8.95
CA LEU A 248 10.37 -2.87 9.78
C LEU A 248 9.14 -2.28 9.07
N THR A 249 8.09 -2.01 9.84
CA THR A 249 6.89 -1.31 9.34
C THR A 249 7.25 0.01 8.69
N GLY A 250 6.64 0.30 7.52
CA GLY A 250 6.78 1.59 6.85
C GLY A 250 8.07 1.79 6.07
N ARG A 251 8.81 0.74 5.73
CA ARG A 251 10.04 0.83 4.91
C ARG A 251 9.82 0.58 3.42
N LYS A 252 8.57 0.36 2.98
CA LYS A 252 8.22 0.13 1.56
C LYS A 252 7.19 1.14 1.03
N ILE A 253 7.26 2.39 1.52
CA ILE A 253 6.28 3.44 1.23
C ILE A 253 6.17 3.80 -0.26
N ILE A 254 7.24 3.67 -1.02
CA ILE A 254 7.24 3.90 -2.48
C ILE A 254 6.58 2.73 -3.21
N VAL A 255 6.81 1.49 -2.76
CA VAL A 255 6.12 0.28 -3.25
C VAL A 255 4.62 0.35 -2.92
N ASP A 256 4.26 0.85 -1.74
CA ASP A 256 2.88 0.99 -1.29
C ASP A 256 2.08 1.99 -2.12
N THR A 257 2.74 2.92 -2.80
CA THR A 257 2.14 4.03 -3.52
C THR A 257 2.33 3.94 -5.04
N TYR A 258 3.24 4.71 -5.63
CA TYR A 258 3.30 4.90 -7.08
C TYR A 258 4.62 4.42 -7.72
N GLY A 259 5.49 3.72 -6.98
CA GLY A 259 6.73 3.15 -7.52
C GLY A 259 7.70 4.19 -8.08
N GLY A 260 7.69 5.42 -7.53
CA GLY A 260 8.55 6.51 -7.96
C GLY A 260 7.99 7.36 -9.11
N ALA A 261 6.78 7.06 -9.61
CA ALA A 261 6.15 7.86 -10.67
C ALA A 261 5.56 9.18 -10.17
N ALA A 262 5.36 9.32 -8.86
CA ALA A 262 4.87 10.53 -8.20
C ALA A 262 5.69 10.85 -6.96
N PRO A 263 5.64 12.10 -6.45
CA PRO A 263 6.21 12.47 -5.16
C PRO A 263 5.58 11.66 -4.01
N HIS A 264 6.28 11.62 -2.87
CA HIS A 264 5.80 11.01 -1.63
C HIS A 264 6.05 11.96 -0.46
N GLY A 265 5.08 12.06 0.47
CA GLY A 265 5.20 12.93 1.64
C GLY A 265 6.05 12.36 2.79
N GLY A 266 6.37 11.07 2.74
CA GLY A 266 7.20 10.37 3.74
C GLY A 266 6.41 9.57 4.76
N GLY A 267 5.10 9.79 4.93
CA GLY A 267 4.26 9.07 5.89
C GLY A 267 4.01 7.61 5.49
N ALA A 268 4.24 6.67 6.40
CA ALA A 268 3.85 5.27 6.24
C ALA A 268 2.37 5.07 6.55
N PHE A 269 1.77 4.01 5.97
CA PHE A 269 0.35 3.69 6.15
C PHE A 269 0.11 2.62 7.22
N SER A 270 0.77 1.47 7.09
CA SER A 270 0.50 0.30 7.92
C SER A 270 0.66 0.58 9.40
N GLY A 271 -0.22 0.00 10.20
CA GLY A 271 -0.26 0.16 11.65
C GLY A 271 -0.90 1.44 12.17
N LYS A 272 -1.33 2.35 11.29
CA LYS A 272 -1.97 3.62 11.64
C LYS A 272 -3.49 3.55 11.42
N ASP A 273 -4.28 3.87 12.45
CA ASP A 273 -5.72 4.06 12.31
C ASP A 273 -6.05 5.28 11.43
N PRO A 274 -7.28 5.38 10.87
CA PRO A 274 -7.60 6.40 9.88
C PRO A 274 -7.70 7.84 10.43
N THR A 275 -7.47 8.09 11.71
CA THR A 275 -7.33 9.46 12.23
C THR A 275 -5.98 10.07 11.88
N LYS A 276 -4.98 9.26 11.56
CA LYS A 276 -3.67 9.70 11.11
C LYS A 276 -3.75 10.12 9.65
N VAL A 277 -3.55 11.41 9.40
CA VAL A 277 -3.62 12.01 8.05
C VAL A 277 -2.59 11.44 7.07
N ASP A 278 -1.47 10.93 7.56
CA ASP A 278 -0.48 10.21 6.76
C ASP A 278 -1.15 9.11 5.91
N ARG A 279 -2.12 8.42 6.49
CA ARG A 279 -2.86 7.36 5.81
C ARG A 279 -4.12 7.90 5.15
N SER A 280 -5.03 8.49 5.91
CA SER A 280 -6.35 8.88 5.42
C SER A 280 -6.30 9.98 4.35
N ALA A 281 -5.45 10.99 4.50
CA ALA A 281 -5.33 12.04 3.50
C ALA A 281 -4.54 11.60 2.26
N ALA A 282 -3.61 10.64 2.36
CA ALA A 282 -3.00 10.02 1.18
C ALA A 282 -4.03 9.22 0.37
N TYR A 283 -4.96 8.51 1.03
CA TYR A 283 -6.06 7.84 0.37
C TYR A 283 -7.04 8.84 -0.27
N ALA A 284 -7.37 9.93 0.42
CA ALA A 284 -8.18 11.01 -0.13
C ALA A 284 -7.52 11.68 -1.35
N ALA A 285 -6.22 11.93 -1.29
CA ALA A 285 -5.46 12.50 -2.41
C ALA A 285 -5.48 11.55 -3.64
N ARG A 286 -5.30 10.22 -3.42
CA ARG A 286 -5.46 9.22 -4.50
C ARG A 286 -6.87 9.22 -5.07
N TYR A 287 -7.88 9.23 -4.22
CA TYR A 287 -9.29 9.26 -4.62
C TYR A 287 -9.60 10.48 -5.49
N LEU A 288 -9.13 11.66 -5.10
CA LEU A 288 -9.29 12.90 -5.87
C LEU A 288 -8.56 12.82 -7.22
N ALA A 289 -7.28 12.44 -7.24
CA ALA A 289 -6.49 12.32 -8.47
C ALA A 289 -7.13 11.33 -9.46
N LYS A 290 -7.61 10.18 -8.95
CA LYS A 290 -8.28 9.17 -9.77
C LYS A 290 -9.57 9.71 -10.39
N ASN A 291 -10.40 10.41 -9.61
CA ASN A 291 -11.66 10.98 -10.10
C ASN A 291 -11.43 12.12 -11.12
N ILE A 292 -10.39 12.94 -10.95
CA ILE A 292 -10.02 13.99 -11.92
C ILE A 292 -9.66 13.36 -13.28
N VAL A 293 -8.84 12.32 -13.29
CA VAL A 293 -8.44 11.61 -14.50
C VAL A 293 -9.63 10.84 -15.10
N ALA A 294 -10.46 10.17 -14.28
CA ALA A 294 -11.66 9.48 -14.71
C ALA A 294 -12.71 10.42 -15.28
N ALA A 295 -12.81 11.67 -14.79
CA ALA A 295 -13.68 12.70 -15.35
C ALA A 295 -13.21 13.21 -16.73
N GLY A 296 -12.03 12.82 -17.20
CA GLY A 296 -11.44 13.28 -18.44
C GLY A 296 -10.84 14.67 -18.38
N MET A 297 -10.64 15.22 -17.18
CA MET A 297 -10.07 16.57 -17.00
C MET A 297 -8.56 16.61 -17.26
N ALA A 298 -7.88 15.44 -17.14
CA ALA A 298 -6.46 15.28 -17.47
C ALA A 298 -6.15 13.82 -17.82
N ASP A 299 -5.00 13.57 -18.46
CA ASP A 299 -4.48 12.20 -18.64
C ASP A 299 -3.58 11.76 -17.48
N ARG A 300 -3.03 12.72 -16.75
CA ARG A 300 -2.22 12.54 -15.53
C ARG A 300 -2.59 13.62 -14.52
N CYS A 301 -2.64 13.26 -13.26
CA CYS A 301 -2.93 14.21 -12.20
C CYS A 301 -2.18 13.85 -10.93
N THR A 302 -1.48 14.82 -10.36
CA THR A 302 -0.96 14.80 -8.99
C THR A 302 -1.82 15.73 -8.14
N VAL A 303 -2.26 15.26 -6.98
CA VAL A 303 -2.91 16.08 -5.95
C VAL A 303 -2.03 16.06 -4.71
N GLN A 304 -1.71 17.24 -4.16
CA GLN A 304 -1.07 17.38 -2.85
C GLN A 304 -2.05 17.97 -1.85
N LEU A 305 -2.12 17.35 -0.67
CA LEU A 305 -2.78 17.91 0.51
C LEU A 305 -1.73 18.18 1.59
N SER A 306 -1.90 19.28 2.36
CA SER A 306 -1.03 19.57 3.49
C SER A 306 -1.82 19.90 4.73
N TYR A 307 -1.33 19.45 5.89
CA TYR A 307 -1.97 19.67 7.18
C TYR A 307 -0.99 20.22 8.21
N ALA A 308 -1.52 20.96 9.18
CA ALA A 308 -0.83 21.32 10.40
C ALA A 308 -1.47 20.62 11.60
N ILE A 309 -0.67 20.28 12.60
CA ILE A 309 -1.16 19.66 13.83
C ILE A 309 -2.25 20.54 14.48
N GLY A 310 -3.34 19.91 14.90
CA GLY A 310 -4.47 20.58 15.55
C GLY A 310 -5.38 21.39 14.60
N VAL A 311 -5.07 21.47 13.30
CA VAL A 311 -5.89 22.17 12.30
C VAL A 311 -6.72 21.17 11.50
N ALA A 312 -8.05 21.35 11.47
CA ALA A 312 -8.94 20.41 10.81
C ALA A 312 -8.88 20.50 9.27
N ARG A 313 -8.82 21.70 8.72
CA ARG A 313 -8.81 21.89 7.26
C ARG A 313 -7.39 21.82 6.71
N PRO A 314 -7.19 21.29 5.48
CA PRO A 314 -5.88 21.34 4.85
C PRO A 314 -5.40 22.80 4.70
N LEU A 315 -4.09 23.03 4.87
CA LEU A 315 -3.45 24.34 4.66
C LEU A 315 -3.41 24.69 3.18
N SER A 316 -3.27 23.70 2.32
CA SER A 316 -3.27 23.86 0.86
C SER A 316 -3.77 22.61 0.15
N ILE A 317 -4.35 22.85 -1.01
CA ILE A 317 -4.67 21.84 -2.03
C ILE A 317 -3.91 22.29 -3.27
N TYR A 318 -3.11 21.41 -3.85
CA TYR A 318 -2.38 21.68 -5.08
C TYR A 318 -2.65 20.58 -6.09
N VAL A 319 -2.92 20.97 -7.33
CA VAL A 319 -3.19 20.07 -8.45
C VAL A 319 -2.19 20.35 -9.57
N ASP A 320 -1.56 19.29 -10.09
CA ASP A 320 -0.69 19.35 -11.27
C ASP A 320 -1.17 18.30 -12.28
N THR A 321 -1.62 18.73 -13.41
CA THR A 321 -2.06 17.89 -14.54
C THR A 321 -0.93 17.50 -15.49
N HIS A 322 0.32 17.86 -15.17
CA HIS A 322 1.51 17.59 -15.98
C HIS A 322 1.41 18.05 -17.43
N GLY A 323 0.69 19.16 -17.64
CA GLY A 323 0.45 19.73 -18.98
C GLY A 323 -0.51 18.90 -19.84
N THR A 324 -1.28 17.99 -19.25
CA THR A 324 -2.32 17.20 -19.91
C THR A 324 -3.75 17.68 -19.62
N GLY A 325 -3.86 18.75 -18.82
CA GLY A 325 -5.13 19.32 -18.38
C GLY A 325 -6.01 19.80 -19.53
N GLN A 326 -7.30 19.47 -19.44
CA GLN A 326 -8.36 19.99 -20.31
C GLN A 326 -9.11 21.16 -19.64
N VAL A 327 -8.83 21.39 -18.35
CA VAL A 327 -9.42 22.41 -17.47
C VAL A 327 -8.27 23.06 -16.70
N ASP A 328 -8.44 24.31 -16.33
CA ASP A 328 -7.49 25.04 -15.48
C ASP A 328 -7.38 24.39 -14.10
N GLU A 329 -6.17 24.10 -13.66
CA GLU A 329 -5.86 23.45 -12.38
C GLU A 329 -6.43 24.25 -11.19
N ALA A 330 -6.40 25.59 -11.25
CA ALA A 330 -6.97 26.44 -10.21
C ALA A 330 -8.49 26.27 -10.05
N LEU A 331 -9.22 25.98 -11.14
CA LEU A 331 -10.65 25.66 -11.06
C LEU A 331 -10.89 24.32 -10.38
N ILE A 332 -10.05 23.33 -10.65
CA ILE A 332 -10.12 22.00 -9.99
C ILE A 332 -9.84 22.17 -8.49
N GLU A 333 -8.80 22.93 -8.11
CA GLU A 333 -8.46 23.21 -6.71
C GLU A 333 -9.62 23.88 -5.95
N LEU A 334 -10.31 24.84 -6.60
CA LEU A 334 -11.47 25.53 -6.03
C LEU A 334 -12.73 24.63 -5.97
N ALA A 335 -12.83 23.61 -6.81
CA ALA A 335 -13.96 22.69 -6.84
C ALA A 335 -13.85 21.61 -5.74
N ILE A 336 -12.65 21.10 -5.46
CA ILE A 336 -12.41 20.02 -4.51
C ILE A 336 -13.08 20.27 -3.15
N PRO A 337 -12.89 21.37 -2.43
CA PRO A 337 -13.50 21.57 -1.10
C PRO A 337 -15.02 21.76 -1.14
N LYS A 338 -15.64 21.97 -2.31
CA LYS A 338 -17.09 22.05 -2.47
C LYS A 338 -17.74 20.68 -2.60
N ILE A 339 -16.98 19.67 -3.04
CA ILE A 339 -17.48 18.31 -3.33
C ILE A 339 -17.04 17.28 -2.31
N MET A 340 -16.01 17.56 -1.52
CA MET A 340 -15.51 16.66 -0.48
C MET A 340 -14.99 17.45 0.73
N ASP A 341 -15.48 17.07 1.92
CA ASP A 341 -14.90 17.56 3.17
C ASP A 341 -13.55 16.89 3.42
N LEU A 342 -12.49 17.69 3.41
CA LEU A 342 -11.11 17.23 3.61
C LEU A 342 -10.63 17.36 5.07
N THR A 343 -11.52 17.57 6.03
CA THR A 343 -11.19 17.39 7.46
C THR A 343 -10.88 15.92 7.73
N PRO A 344 -10.06 15.56 8.73
CA PRO A 344 -9.79 14.16 9.07
C PRO A 344 -11.07 13.34 9.27
N ARG A 345 -12.09 13.92 9.93
CA ARG A 345 -13.41 13.30 10.10
C ARG A 345 -14.15 13.18 8.77
N GLY A 346 -14.15 14.24 7.94
CA GLY A 346 -14.79 14.25 6.63
C GLY A 346 -14.25 13.15 5.72
N ILE A 347 -12.93 13.00 5.66
CA ILE A 347 -12.27 11.95 4.89
C ILE A 347 -12.68 10.56 5.37
N ARG A 348 -12.59 10.29 6.68
CA ARG A 348 -12.95 8.97 7.24
C ARG A 348 -14.40 8.60 6.99
N THR A 349 -15.30 9.57 7.10
CA THR A 349 -16.73 9.38 6.84
C THR A 349 -16.99 9.14 5.35
N HIS A 350 -16.43 9.98 4.48
CA HIS A 350 -16.64 9.88 3.03
C HIS A 350 -16.09 8.57 2.42
N LEU A 351 -14.93 8.15 2.89
CA LEU A 351 -14.25 6.93 2.42
C LEU A 351 -14.59 5.69 3.27
N ASP A 352 -15.42 5.83 4.30
CA ASP A 352 -15.88 4.73 5.18
C ASP A 352 -14.69 3.94 5.80
N LEU A 353 -13.72 4.68 6.35
CA LEU A 353 -12.43 4.13 6.80
C LEU A 353 -12.44 3.51 8.20
N ASN A 354 -13.50 3.72 9.01
CA ASN A 354 -13.56 3.22 10.38
C ASN A 354 -14.00 1.74 10.43
N LYS A 355 -13.29 0.88 9.69
CA LYS A 355 -13.59 -0.54 9.53
C LYS A 355 -12.31 -1.38 9.53
N PRO A 356 -12.37 -2.68 9.86
CA PRO A 356 -11.22 -3.59 9.78
C PRO A 356 -10.95 -4.03 8.33
N ILE A 357 -10.37 -3.14 7.53
CA ILE A 357 -10.14 -3.31 6.09
C ILE A 357 -8.66 -3.24 5.70
N TYR A 358 -7.76 -3.09 6.66
CA TYR A 358 -6.38 -2.66 6.41
C TYR A 358 -5.39 -3.80 6.20
N ALA A 359 -5.51 -4.95 6.85
CA ALA A 359 -4.58 -6.08 6.71
C ALA A 359 -4.38 -6.51 5.24
N ARG A 360 -5.46 -6.47 4.44
CA ARG A 360 -5.43 -6.79 3.00
C ARG A 360 -4.75 -5.73 2.12
N THR A 361 -4.57 -4.51 2.64
CA THR A 361 -3.94 -3.41 1.91
C THR A 361 -2.42 -3.39 2.03
N ALA A 362 -1.87 -4.05 3.05
CA ALA A 362 -0.48 -3.98 3.43
C ALA A 362 0.50 -4.64 2.44
N ALA A 363 0.01 -5.31 1.40
CA ALA A 363 0.84 -5.91 0.35
C ALA A 363 0.23 -5.71 -1.04
N TYR A 364 1.09 -5.70 -2.06
CA TYR A 364 0.72 -5.56 -3.48
C TYR A 364 0.07 -4.21 -3.82
N GLY A 365 0.47 -3.14 -3.13
CA GLY A 365 0.03 -1.76 -3.32
C GLY A 365 -1.29 -1.41 -2.63
N HIS A 366 -1.35 -0.21 -2.05
CA HIS A 366 -2.56 0.37 -1.47
C HIS A 366 -3.47 0.97 -2.55
N PHE A 367 -2.93 1.22 -3.74
CA PHE A 367 -3.62 1.83 -4.89
C PHE A 367 -3.66 0.88 -6.09
N GLY A 368 -4.57 1.16 -7.03
CA GLY A 368 -4.76 0.33 -8.22
C GLY A 368 -5.46 -1.00 -7.92
N ARG A 369 -6.33 -1.01 -6.94
CA ARG A 369 -7.16 -2.15 -6.54
C ARG A 369 -8.63 -1.89 -6.87
N GLU A 370 -9.44 -2.94 -6.87
CA GLU A 370 -10.88 -2.80 -7.02
C GLU A 370 -11.53 -2.48 -5.67
N PRO A 371 -12.49 -1.52 -5.62
CA PRO A 371 -13.28 -1.28 -4.42
C PRO A 371 -14.09 -2.53 -4.03
N GLU A 372 -14.10 -2.85 -2.74
CA GLU A 372 -14.81 -4.01 -2.21
C GLU A 372 -16.10 -3.62 -1.49
N ALA A 373 -17.10 -4.52 -1.46
CA ALA A 373 -18.43 -4.23 -0.92
C ALA A 373 -18.42 -3.93 0.59
N ASP A 374 -17.44 -4.42 1.33
CA ASP A 374 -17.28 -4.17 2.77
C ASP A 374 -16.60 -2.84 3.11
N GLY A 375 -16.16 -2.08 2.09
CA GLY A 375 -15.47 -0.80 2.20
C GLY A 375 -13.96 -0.88 1.93
N GLY A 376 -13.41 -2.07 1.70
CA GLY A 376 -12.01 -2.23 1.28
C GLY A 376 -11.73 -1.44 0.00
N PHE A 377 -10.60 -0.75 -0.04
CA PHE A 377 -10.17 0.08 -1.17
C PHE A 377 -11.20 1.13 -1.64
N SER A 378 -12.03 1.65 -0.72
CA SER A 378 -13.07 2.64 -1.04
C SER A 378 -12.53 3.90 -1.73
N TRP A 379 -11.27 4.24 -1.52
CA TRP A 379 -10.55 5.33 -2.18
C TRP A 379 -10.24 5.08 -3.66
N GLU A 380 -10.56 3.91 -4.17
CA GLU A 380 -10.46 3.58 -5.60
C GLU A 380 -11.79 3.75 -6.35
N ARG A 381 -12.87 4.22 -5.70
CA ARG A 381 -14.13 4.54 -6.37
C ARG A 381 -13.98 5.74 -7.29
N SER A 382 -14.82 5.80 -8.35
CA SER A 382 -14.86 6.90 -9.32
C SER A 382 -16.21 7.64 -9.27
N ASP A 383 -16.78 7.79 -8.08
CA ASP A 383 -18.12 8.33 -7.83
C ASP A 383 -18.18 9.87 -7.68
N LEU A 384 -17.03 10.58 -7.70
CA LEU A 384 -16.98 12.05 -7.75
C LEU A 384 -17.00 12.62 -9.18
N VAL A 385 -16.93 11.81 -10.23
CA VAL A 385 -16.81 12.25 -11.62
C VAL A 385 -17.88 13.28 -12.00
N GLU A 386 -19.15 13.00 -11.73
CA GLU A 386 -20.24 13.91 -12.09
C GLU A 386 -20.28 15.18 -11.20
N ALA A 387 -19.88 15.06 -9.93
CA ALA A 387 -19.78 16.21 -9.03
C ALA A 387 -18.64 17.16 -9.48
N LEU A 388 -17.48 16.60 -9.87
CA LEU A 388 -16.35 17.35 -10.42
C LEU A 388 -16.78 18.10 -11.70
N LYS A 389 -17.40 17.44 -12.68
CA LYS A 389 -17.84 18.07 -13.93
C LYS A 389 -18.83 19.21 -13.73
N LYS A 390 -19.63 19.18 -12.64
CA LYS A 390 -20.57 20.26 -12.33
C LYS A 390 -19.93 21.42 -11.56
N ALA A 391 -18.86 21.16 -10.84
CA ALA A 391 -18.21 22.14 -9.95
C ALA A 391 -17.13 22.97 -10.66
N VAL A 392 -16.62 22.49 -11.80
CA VAL A 392 -15.64 23.12 -12.67
C VAL A 392 -16.32 23.62 -13.93
#